data_4a395300f61841edc2d471f5822ebf17
#
_entry.id   4a395300f61841edc2d471f5822ebf17
#
_cell.length_a   1.000
_cell.length_b   1.000
_cell.length_c   1.000
_cell.angle_alpha   90.00
_cell.angle_beta   90.00
_cell.angle_gamma   90.00
#
_symmetry.space_group_name_H-M   'P 1'
#
loop_
_entity.id
_entity.type
_entity.pdbx_description
1 polymer ?
#
loop_
_entity_poly.entity_id
_entity_poly.type
_entity_poly.pdbx_seq_one_letter_code
_entity_poly.pdbx_strand_id
1 'polypeptide(L)'
;TCMAFCMKVAQGALPITKCPYMSPEAIALLSEATAPPMKSIEVAGHKLGGETVLFRHEKTFVSRNLFAVSINTEMDDAAVEAKIAELKSVDYERIGEREYVEFVTVRNCGDNARFVELAKKAAALERGVILETTDVEAAKAAVEAIKDAKPVVNGVNKDNLEAMNELAKAYGIVLCVQAADLNELHDTVEALEKAGNKNLLLDVTGATIKETFGNAVQVRRAALKDNDRTFGYPSIVDLSKLCGTEYHLATALASVFTLKYGSIIIMPRMTYAEALPLYGLRQNIYTDPQKPMKVAPGLYPVNGAGPDDPCALTVDFAL
;
A
#
# COMPACT_ATOMS: atom_id res chain seq x y z
N THR A 1 -37.80 -13.72 -3.31
CA THR A 1 -37.45 -15.07 -3.69
C THR A 1 -35.97 -15.34 -3.47
N CYS A 2 -35.56 -16.61 -3.18
CA CYS A 2 -34.16 -16.98 -3.00
C CYS A 2 -33.30 -16.63 -4.24
N MET A 3 -33.83 -16.78 -5.45
CA MET A 3 -33.12 -16.39 -6.68
C MET A 3 -32.76 -14.91 -6.70
N ALA A 4 -33.67 -14.01 -6.37
CA ALA A 4 -33.39 -12.57 -6.31
C ALA A 4 -32.39 -12.21 -5.21
N PHE A 5 -32.40 -12.94 -4.09
CA PHE A 5 -31.43 -12.79 -3.05
C PHE A 5 -30.02 -13.23 -3.53
N CYS A 6 -29.91 -14.42 -4.14
CA CYS A 6 -28.66 -14.90 -4.70
C CYS A 6 -28.08 -13.95 -5.74
N MET A 7 -28.90 -13.39 -6.62
CA MET A 7 -28.45 -12.38 -7.60
C MET A 7 -27.89 -11.12 -6.93
N LYS A 8 -28.55 -10.63 -5.87
CA LYS A 8 -28.07 -9.45 -5.11
C LYS A 8 -26.79 -9.75 -4.34
N VAL A 9 -26.64 -10.96 -3.80
CA VAL A 9 -25.39 -11.40 -3.15
C VAL A 9 -24.27 -11.51 -4.18
N ALA A 10 -24.52 -12.11 -5.34
CA ALA A 10 -23.54 -12.21 -6.41
C ALA A 10 -23.10 -10.84 -6.97
N GLN A 11 -24.00 -9.85 -6.94
CA GLN A 11 -23.71 -8.47 -7.32
C GLN A 11 -23.05 -7.62 -6.19
N GLY A 12 -22.86 -8.21 -5.00
CA GLY A 12 -22.34 -7.49 -3.84
C GLY A 12 -23.32 -6.50 -3.20
N ALA A 13 -24.58 -6.48 -3.64
CA ALA A 13 -25.61 -5.56 -3.15
C ALA A 13 -26.22 -5.96 -1.80
N LEU A 14 -26.06 -7.22 -1.40
CA LEU A 14 -26.49 -7.74 -0.10
C LEU A 14 -25.46 -8.72 0.46
N PRO A 15 -25.17 -8.65 1.77
CA PRO A 15 -24.31 -9.67 2.41
C PRO A 15 -25.08 -10.99 2.55
N ILE A 16 -24.38 -12.10 2.35
CA ILE A 16 -24.90 -13.45 2.45
C ILE A 16 -25.45 -13.79 3.85
N THR A 17 -24.91 -13.13 4.87
CA THR A 17 -25.33 -13.25 6.27
C THR A 17 -26.78 -12.87 6.53
N LYS A 18 -27.44 -12.18 5.59
CA LYS A 18 -28.87 -11.85 5.68
C LYS A 18 -29.80 -13.01 5.27
N CYS A 19 -29.26 -14.17 4.88
CA CYS A 19 -30.10 -15.35 4.64
C CYS A 19 -30.46 -16.05 5.96
N PRO A 20 -31.73 -16.13 6.34
CA PRO A 20 -32.13 -16.74 7.62
C PRO A 20 -32.10 -18.28 7.62
N TYR A 21 -31.87 -18.89 6.45
CA TYR A 21 -31.94 -20.35 6.26
C TYR A 21 -30.58 -21.01 6.06
N MET A 22 -29.48 -20.26 6.11
CA MET A 22 -28.14 -20.80 5.93
C MET A 22 -27.48 -21.10 7.27
N SER A 23 -26.79 -22.24 7.36
CA SER A 23 -25.97 -22.56 8.53
C SER A 23 -24.74 -21.64 8.60
N PRO A 24 -24.15 -21.41 9.79
CA PRO A 24 -22.92 -20.65 9.92
C PRO A 24 -21.77 -21.19 9.05
N GLU A 25 -21.68 -22.52 8.93
CA GLU A 25 -20.65 -23.18 8.08
C GLU A 25 -20.88 -22.88 6.60
N ALA A 26 -22.13 -22.94 6.13
CA ALA A 26 -22.47 -22.62 4.75
C ALA A 26 -22.24 -21.14 4.44
N ILE A 27 -22.52 -20.25 5.41
CA ILE A 27 -22.21 -18.82 5.30
C ILE A 27 -20.70 -18.60 5.19
N ALA A 28 -19.91 -19.24 6.03
CA ALA A 28 -18.45 -19.15 6.01
C ALA A 28 -17.88 -19.61 4.65
N LEU A 29 -18.30 -20.80 4.20
CA LEU A 29 -17.85 -21.40 2.94
C LEU A 29 -18.23 -20.56 1.71
N LEU A 30 -19.45 -20.03 1.66
CA LEU A 30 -19.90 -19.19 0.56
C LEU A 30 -19.32 -17.78 0.63
N SER A 31 -19.12 -17.22 1.82
CA SER A 31 -18.41 -15.94 1.98
C SER A 31 -16.98 -16.03 1.48
N GLU A 32 -16.31 -17.15 1.74
CA GLU A 32 -14.97 -17.40 1.24
C GLU A 32 -14.97 -17.60 -0.28
N ALA A 33 -15.93 -18.36 -0.82
CA ALA A 33 -16.06 -18.59 -2.26
C ALA A 33 -16.43 -17.33 -3.06
N THR A 34 -17.19 -16.40 -2.46
CA THR A 34 -17.65 -15.16 -3.10
C THR A 34 -16.78 -13.94 -2.78
N ALA A 35 -15.80 -14.09 -1.87
CA ALA A 35 -14.88 -13.01 -1.55
C ALA A 35 -14.10 -12.57 -2.80
N PRO A 36 -13.84 -11.26 -2.97
CA PRO A 36 -13.01 -10.77 -4.07
C PRO A 36 -11.66 -11.50 -4.12
N PRO A 37 -11.10 -11.77 -5.30
CA PRO A 37 -9.78 -12.39 -5.44
C PRO A 37 -8.70 -11.63 -4.69
N MET A 38 -8.74 -10.30 -4.75
CA MET A 38 -7.85 -9.43 -3.99
C MET A 38 -8.51 -9.04 -2.66
N LYS A 39 -7.81 -9.32 -1.57
CA LYS A 39 -8.24 -8.97 -0.21
C LYS A 39 -8.09 -7.47 0.03
N SER A 40 -9.02 -6.90 0.80
CA SER A 40 -8.90 -5.52 1.27
C SER A 40 -8.39 -5.53 2.70
N ILE A 41 -7.35 -4.76 2.97
CA ILE A 41 -6.83 -4.52 4.31
C ILE A 41 -6.80 -3.02 4.60
N GLU A 42 -6.83 -2.69 5.87
CA GLU A 42 -6.69 -1.31 6.34
C GLU A 42 -5.37 -1.15 7.08
N VAL A 43 -4.60 -0.13 6.70
CA VAL A 43 -3.29 0.18 7.27
C VAL A 43 -3.23 1.67 7.54
N ALA A 44 -2.99 2.07 8.78
CA ALA A 44 -2.89 3.48 9.19
C ALA A 44 -4.07 4.36 8.68
N GLY A 45 -5.29 3.82 8.72
CA GLY A 45 -6.49 4.52 8.25
C GLY A 45 -6.69 4.52 6.73
N HIS A 46 -5.81 3.88 5.97
CA HIS A 46 -5.91 3.77 4.52
C HIS A 46 -6.34 2.36 4.10
N LYS A 47 -7.29 2.29 3.17
CA LYS A 47 -7.73 1.02 2.60
C LYS A 47 -6.87 0.65 1.39
N LEU A 48 -6.36 -0.58 1.39
CA LEU A 48 -5.55 -1.16 0.32
C LEU A 48 -6.21 -2.42 -0.24
N GLY A 49 -5.90 -2.74 -1.50
CA GLY A 49 -6.38 -3.96 -2.16
C GLY A 49 -7.84 -3.88 -2.61
N GLY A 50 -8.45 -5.04 -2.80
CA GLY A 50 -9.83 -5.14 -3.28
C GLY A 50 -9.97 -5.02 -4.80
N GLU A 51 -8.88 -5.09 -5.55
CA GLU A 51 -8.90 -5.02 -7.00
C GLU A 51 -9.65 -6.23 -7.59
N THR A 52 -10.46 -5.96 -8.62
CA THR A 52 -11.30 -6.98 -9.28
C THR A 52 -10.95 -7.15 -10.75
N VAL A 53 -10.13 -6.26 -11.31
CA VAL A 53 -9.78 -6.24 -12.73
C VAL A 53 -8.29 -6.02 -12.94
N LEU A 54 -7.76 -6.53 -14.04
CA LEU A 54 -6.37 -6.31 -14.45
C LEU A 54 -6.16 -4.98 -15.14
N PHE A 55 -7.19 -4.49 -15.85
CA PHE A 55 -7.08 -3.32 -16.69
C PHE A 55 -8.14 -2.28 -16.34
N ARG A 56 -7.74 -1.01 -16.28
CA ARG A 56 -8.62 0.10 -15.94
C ARG A 56 -9.85 0.21 -16.86
N HIS A 57 -9.72 -0.12 -18.13
CA HIS A 57 -10.85 -0.03 -19.08
C HIS A 57 -11.96 -1.04 -18.79
N GLU A 58 -11.70 -2.09 -18.01
CA GLU A 58 -12.73 -3.05 -17.59
C GLU A 58 -13.59 -2.49 -16.46
N LYS A 59 -12.98 -1.76 -15.53
CA LYS A 59 -13.62 -1.12 -14.38
C LYS A 59 -12.63 -0.15 -13.70
N THR A 60 -13.16 0.77 -12.90
CA THR A 60 -12.34 1.64 -12.03
C THR A 60 -11.50 0.79 -11.07
N PHE A 61 -10.26 1.18 -10.85
CA PHE A 61 -9.43 0.64 -9.77
C PHE A 61 -10.02 1.04 -8.41
N VAL A 62 -9.90 0.15 -7.42
CA VAL A 62 -10.66 0.26 -6.17
C VAL A 62 -9.95 1.13 -5.14
N SER A 63 -8.72 0.77 -4.78
CA SER A 63 -7.96 1.46 -3.73
C SER A 63 -6.79 2.20 -4.35
N ARG A 64 -6.68 3.49 -4.02
CA ARG A 64 -5.55 4.32 -4.47
C ARG A 64 -4.24 3.77 -3.93
N ASN A 65 -3.19 3.84 -4.74
CA ASN A 65 -1.86 3.56 -4.23
C ASN A 65 -1.41 4.65 -3.26
N LEU A 66 -0.53 4.28 -2.34
CA LEU A 66 0.04 5.17 -1.33
C LEU A 66 1.56 5.30 -1.54
N PHE A 67 2.11 6.41 -1.10
CA PHE A 67 3.54 6.66 -1.18
C PHE A 67 4.17 6.63 0.21
N ALA A 68 5.35 6.05 0.29
CA ALA A 68 6.22 6.08 1.45
C ALA A 68 7.57 6.70 1.10
N VAL A 69 8.23 7.31 2.06
CA VAL A 69 9.63 7.75 1.93
C VAL A 69 10.50 6.92 2.85
N SER A 70 11.63 6.41 2.34
CA SER A 70 12.56 5.58 3.09
C SER A 70 13.62 6.40 3.82
N ILE A 71 13.79 6.10 5.12
CA ILE A 71 14.96 6.45 5.94
C ILE A 71 15.60 5.17 6.45
N ASN A 72 16.88 5.19 6.80
CA ASN A 72 17.57 4.01 7.30
C ASN A 72 18.57 4.35 8.41
N THR A 73 19.05 3.33 9.10
CA THR A 73 19.94 3.47 10.26
C THR A 73 21.36 3.90 9.91
N GLU A 74 21.77 3.85 8.63
CA GLU A 74 23.08 4.34 8.18
C GLU A 74 23.10 5.86 7.94
N MET A 75 21.93 6.49 7.87
CA MET A 75 21.83 7.92 7.66
C MET A 75 22.20 8.68 8.93
N ASP A 76 22.97 9.75 8.78
CA ASP A 76 23.21 10.69 9.87
C ASP A 76 21.96 11.53 10.20
N ASP A 77 21.97 12.22 11.32
CA ASP A 77 20.84 13.01 11.77
C ASP A 77 20.48 14.13 10.80
N ALA A 78 21.45 14.76 10.17
CA ALA A 78 21.22 15.85 9.25
C ALA A 78 20.50 15.35 7.99
N ALA A 79 20.90 14.20 7.47
CA ALA A 79 20.24 13.57 6.31
C ALA A 79 18.82 13.09 6.64
N VAL A 80 18.59 12.54 7.85
CA VAL A 80 17.26 12.15 8.32
C VAL A 80 16.35 13.36 8.43
N GLU A 81 16.81 14.44 9.09
CA GLU A 81 16.01 15.66 9.26
C GLU A 81 15.73 16.35 7.92
N ALA A 82 16.69 16.35 7.00
CA ALA A 82 16.48 16.88 5.64
C ALA A 82 15.36 16.10 4.90
N LYS A 83 15.37 14.77 4.93
CA LYS A 83 14.31 13.95 4.33
C LYS A 83 12.95 14.16 5.00
N ILE A 84 12.93 14.31 6.33
CA ILE A 84 11.70 14.60 7.06
C ILE A 84 11.17 15.99 6.67
N ALA A 85 12.03 16.97 6.49
CA ALA A 85 11.64 18.30 6.05
C ALA A 85 11.08 18.28 4.62
N GLU A 86 11.73 17.56 3.70
CA GLU A 86 11.21 17.34 2.33
C GLU A 86 9.84 16.69 2.36
N LEU A 87 9.67 15.59 3.12
CA LEU A 87 8.41 14.90 3.27
C LEU A 87 7.30 15.82 3.80
N LYS A 88 7.58 16.62 4.81
CA LYS A 88 6.61 17.57 5.37
C LYS A 88 6.24 18.68 4.40
N SER A 89 7.13 19.06 3.50
CA SER A 89 6.85 20.07 2.47
C SER A 89 5.85 19.58 1.40
N VAL A 90 5.69 18.26 1.27
CA VAL A 90 4.67 17.63 0.41
C VAL A 90 3.38 17.47 1.20
N ASP A 91 2.65 18.56 1.35
CA ASP A 91 1.32 18.57 1.96
C ASP A 91 0.55 19.76 1.35
N TYR A 92 -0.27 19.48 0.35
CA TYR A 92 -0.96 20.51 -0.42
C TYR A 92 -2.33 20.00 -0.90
N GLU A 93 -3.20 20.94 -1.22
CA GLU A 93 -4.49 20.62 -1.83
C GLU A 93 -4.40 20.71 -3.35
N ARG A 94 -4.92 19.70 -4.04
CA ARG A 94 -5.05 19.70 -5.49
C ARG A 94 -6.43 19.21 -5.89
N ILE A 95 -7.19 20.09 -6.53
CA ILE A 95 -8.55 19.80 -7.05
C ILE A 95 -9.44 19.20 -5.93
N GLY A 96 -9.46 19.86 -4.77
CA GLY A 96 -10.29 19.46 -3.62
C GLY A 96 -9.83 18.21 -2.85
N GLU A 97 -8.64 17.68 -3.16
CA GLU A 97 -8.04 16.56 -2.45
C GLU A 97 -6.71 16.97 -1.82
N ARG A 98 -6.52 16.61 -0.56
CA ARG A 98 -5.24 16.79 0.12
C ARG A 98 -4.27 15.70 -0.33
N GLU A 99 -3.12 16.13 -0.84
CA GLU A 99 -2.04 15.25 -1.28
C GLU A 99 -0.84 15.40 -0.34
N TYR A 100 -0.39 14.29 0.19
CA TYR A 100 0.71 14.22 1.14
C TYR A 100 1.33 12.82 1.11
N VAL A 101 2.55 12.67 1.60
CA VAL A 101 3.20 11.36 1.74
C VAL A 101 2.57 10.63 2.92
N GLU A 102 1.98 9.48 2.64
CA GLU A 102 1.16 8.76 3.62
C GLU A 102 1.98 7.92 4.59
N PHE A 103 3.17 7.45 4.17
CA PHE A 103 3.98 6.55 4.98
C PHE A 103 5.44 6.97 5.09
N VAL A 104 6.08 6.52 6.16
CA VAL A 104 7.54 6.55 6.33
C VAL A 104 8.02 5.13 6.53
N THR A 105 8.99 4.70 5.73
CA THR A 105 9.68 3.43 5.91
C THR A 105 10.97 3.66 6.69
N VAL A 106 11.14 2.91 7.76
CA VAL A 106 12.37 2.87 8.55
C VAL A 106 13.06 1.55 8.31
N ARG A 107 14.23 1.57 7.69
CA ARG A 107 15.01 0.36 7.40
C ARG A 107 16.12 0.17 8.41
N ASN A 108 16.19 -1.04 8.97
CA ASN A 108 17.29 -1.46 9.80
C ASN A 108 18.46 -2.01 8.97
N CYS A 109 19.60 -1.35 9.04
CA CYS A 109 20.84 -1.79 8.39
C CYS A 109 21.85 -2.39 9.40
N GLY A 110 21.37 -2.82 10.58
CA GLY A 110 22.19 -3.49 11.61
C GLY A 110 22.36 -2.73 12.92
N ASP A 111 21.87 -1.49 13.01
CA ASP A 111 21.85 -0.73 14.27
C ASP A 111 20.44 -0.72 14.89
N ASN A 112 20.20 -1.66 15.79
CA ASN A 112 18.89 -1.85 16.42
C ASN A 112 18.51 -0.69 17.34
N ALA A 113 19.46 -0.03 17.99
CA ALA A 113 19.18 1.11 18.85
C ALA A 113 18.73 2.32 18.00
N ARG A 114 19.48 2.59 16.94
CA ARG A 114 19.15 3.65 15.98
C ARG A 114 17.83 3.37 15.28
N PHE A 115 17.53 2.10 14.97
CA PHE A 115 16.26 1.69 14.37
C PHE A 115 15.06 2.07 15.22
N VAL A 116 15.11 1.81 16.55
CA VAL A 116 14.05 2.20 17.48
C VAL A 116 13.94 3.73 17.60
N GLU A 117 15.06 4.44 17.60
CA GLU A 117 15.06 5.91 17.61
C GLU A 117 14.35 6.48 16.37
N LEU A 118 14.74 6.01 15.17
CA LEU A 118 14.13 6.44 13.92
C LEU A 118 12.65 6.05 13.83
N ALA A 119 12.26 4.89 14.35
CA ALA A 119 10.86 4.49 14.45
C ALA A 119 10.04 5.48 15.27
N LYS A 120 10.56 5.94 16.42
CA LYS A 120 9.90 6.99 17.22
C LYS A 120 9.81 8.32 16.48
N LYS A 121 10.88 8.73 15.79
CA LYS A 121 10.86 9.95 14.94
C LYS A 121 9.81 9.84 13.85
N ALA A 122 9.72 8.68 13.16
CA ALA A 122 8.72 8.43 12.12
C ALA A 122 7.29 8.47 12.67
N ALA A 123 7.03 7.83 13.81
CA ALA A 123 5.71 7.82 14.45
C ALA A 123 5.25 9.22 14.88
N ALA A 124 6.18 10.09 15.28
CA ALA A 124 5.88 11.49 15.63
C ALA A 124 5.43 12.36 14.44
N LEU A 125 5.54 11.84 13.21
CA LEU A 125 5.08 12.56 12.01
C LEU A 125 3.58 12.35 11.74
N GLU A 126 2.90 11.53 12.55
CA GLU A 126 1.48 11.18 12.36
C GLU A 126 1.19 10.62 10.95
N ARG A 127 2.16 9.85 10.41
CA ARG A 127 2.06 9.10 9.17
C ARG A 127 2.06 7.60 9.47
N GLY A 128 1.62 6.78 8.53
CA GLY A 128 1.82 5.35 8.62
C GLY A 128 3.32 5.01 8.69
N VAL A 129 3.68 4.02 9.50
CA VAL A 129 5.08 3.61 9.66
C VAL A 129 5.25 2.19 9.15
N ILE A 130 6.26 1.98 8.31
CA ILE A 130 6.71 0.67 7.86
C ILE A 130 8.08 0.41 8.49
N LEU A 131 8.17 -0.60 9.32
CA LEU A 131 9.41 -1.06 9.95
C LEU A 131 10.00 -2.18 9.10
N GLU A 132 11.13 -1.95 8.49
CA GLU A 132 11.77 -2.93 7.62
C GLU A 132 12.96 -3.56 8.33
N THR A 133 12.79 -4.82 8.74
CA THR A 133 13.84 -5.63 9.37
C THR A 133 13.48 -7.12 9.33
N THR A 134 14.50 -7.97 9.21
CA THR A 134 14.38 -9.43 9.36
C THR A 134 14.70 -9.88 10.79
N ASP A 135 15.27 -9.00 11.61
CA ASP A 135 15.61 -9.25 13.01
C ASP A 135 14.37 -9.13 13.90
N VAL A 136 13.97 -10.23 14.51
CA VAL A 136 12.78 -10.33 15.35
C VAL A 136 12.88 -9.46 16.61
N GLU A 137 14.06 -9.40 17.22
CA GLU A 137 14.25 -8.60 18.45
C GLU A 137 14.21 -7.10 18.14
N ALA A 138 14.81 -6.70 17.01
CA ALA A 138 14.71 -5.33 16.52
C ALA A 138 13.26 -4.95 16.20
N ALA A 139 12.53 -5.83 15.50
CA ALA A 139 11.12 -5.62 15.19
C ALA A 139 10.28 -5.45 16.46
N LYS A 140 10.46 -6.35 17.44
CA LYS A 140 9.76 -6.32 18.72
C LYS A 140 10.01 -5.01 19.47
N ALA A 141 11.28 -4.62 19.61
CA ALA A 141 11.65 -3.39 20.31
C ALA A 141 11.05 -2.12 19.63
N ALA A 142 11.11 -2.08 18.29
CA ALA A 142 10.55 -0.96 17.55
C ALA A 142 9.02 -0.92 17.62
N VAL A 143 8.34 -2.07 17.43
CA VAL A 143 6.88 -2.17 17.55
C VAL A 143 6.41 -1.77 18.95
N GLU A 144 7.05 -2.25 20.00
CA GLU A 144 6.71 -1.89 21.37
C GLU A 144 6.86 -0.38 21.63
N ALA A 145 7.90 0.22 21.06
CA ALA A 145 8.17 1.64 21.20
C ALA A 145 7.15 2.55 20.52
N ILE A 146 6.46 2.06 19.48
CA ILE A 146 5.48 2.84 18.68
C ILE A 146 4.15 2.08 18.49
N LYS A 147 3.77 1.24 19.43
CA LYS A 147 2.59 0.34 19.35
C LYS A 147 1.29 1.05 19.00
N ASP A 148 1.11 2.30 19.45
CA ASP A 148 -0.09 3.08 19.21
C ASP A 148 -0.22 3.52 17.73
N ALA A 149 0.91 3.61 17.01
CA ALA A 149 0.93 3.90 15.58
C ALA A 149 0.57 2.68 14.71
N LYS A 150 0.48 1.46 15.30
CA LYS A 150 0.20 0.20 14.60
C LYS A 150 1.01 0.06 13.31
N PRO A 151 2.35 -0.04 13.40
CA PRO A 151 3.19 -0.07 12.22
C PRO A 151 2.97 -1.33 11.38
N VAL A 152 3.37 -1.27 10.11
CA VAL A 152 3.61 -2.46 9.28
C VAL A 152 5.01 -2.98 9.59
N VAL A 153 5.18 -4.29 9.73
CA VAL A 153 6.51 -4.91 9.79
C VAL A 153 6.80 -5.60 8.47
N ASN A 154 7.79 -5.10 7.73
CA ASN A 154 8.30 -5.68 6.48
C ASN A 154 9.60 -6.46 6.73
N GLY A 155 9.78 -7.57 6.01
CA GLY A 155 10.92 -8.48 6.15
C GLY A 155 10.55 -9.82 6.79
N VAL A 156 9.26 -10.13 6.81
CA VAL A 156 8.79 -11.46 7.23
C VAL A 156 9.10 -12.48 6.14
N ASN A 157 9.78 -13.55 6.52
CA ASN A 157 10.22 -14.62 5.63
C ASN A 157 10.06 -15.99 6.29
N LYS A 158 10.44 -17.07 5.62
CA LYS A 158 10.32 -18.44 6.12
C LYS A 158 11.03 -18.70 7.45
N ASP A 159 12.12 -17.95 7.73
CA ASP A 159 12.98 -18.21 8.89
C ASP A 159 12.46 -17.54 10.18
N ASN A 160 11.67 -16.45 10.03
CA ASN A 160 11.19 -15.65 11.16
C ASN A 160 9.65 -15.58 11.27
N LEU A 161 8.92 -16.23 10.35
CA LEU A 161 7.45 -16.09 10.24
C LEU A 161 6.69 -16.39 11.54
N GLU A 162 7.11 -17.37 12.33
CA GLU A 162 6.40 -17.76 13.55
C GLU A 162 6.49 -16.65 14.60
N ALA A 163 7.71 -16.19 14.89
CA ALA A 163 7.93 -15.14 15.88
C ALA A 163 7.31 -13.79 15.45
N MET A 164 7.40 -13.45 14.17
CA MET A 164 6.76 -12.24 13.61
C MET A 164 5.23 -12.33 13.66
N ASN A 165 4.68 -13.52 13.44
CA ASN A 165 3.23 -13.75 13.54
C ASN A 165 2.71 -13.61 14.96
N GLU A 166 3.45 -14.08 15.96
CA GLU A 166 3.12 -13.87 17.37
C GLU A 166 3.17 -12.39 17.74
N LEU A 167 4.18 -11.67 17.27
CA LEU A 167 4.27 -10.23 17.42
C LEU A 167 3.06 -9.53 16.81
N ALA A 168 2.67 -9.93 15.60
CA ALA A 168 1.51 -9.35 14.92
C ALA A 168 0.20 -9.58 15.67
N LYS A 169 0.01 -10.79 16.22
CA LYS A 169 -1.16 -11.11 17.04
C LYS A 169 -1.19 -10.31 18.34
N ALA A 170 -0.05 -10.13 18.99
CA ALA A 170 0.06 -9.41 20.26
C ALA A 170 -0.29 -7.92 20.12
N TYR A 171 0.12 -7.28 19.03
CA TYR A 171 -0.04 -5.85 18.83
C TYR A 171 -1.10 -5.47 17.77
N GLY A 172 -1.69 -6.44 17.09
CA GLY A 172 -2.71 -6.21 16.04
C GLY A 172 -2.15 -5.45 14.84
N ILE A 173 -0.91 -5.75 14.43
CA ILE A 173 -0.20 -5.08 13.34
C ILE A 173 -0.24 -5.90 12.05
N VAL A 174 0.06 -5.23 10.93
CA VAL A 174 0.14 -5.83 9.59
C VAL A 174 1.56 -6.34 9.34
N LEU A 175 1.67 -7.53 8.78
CA LEU A 175 2.93 -8.09 8.31
C LEU A 175 3.08 -7.95 6.81
N CYS A 176 4.28 -7.64 6.35
CA CYS A 176 4.64 -7.68 4.95
C CYS A 176 5.65 -8.80 4.71
N VAL A 177 5.28 -9.72 3.83
CA VAL A 177 6.09 -10.89 3.51
C VAL A 177 7.07 -10.55 2.42
N GLN A 178 8.34 -10.85 2.66
CA GLN A 178 9.45 -10.72 1.72
C GLN A 178 10.09 -12.09 1.49
N ALA A 179 10.38 -12.42 0.24
CA ALA A 179 10.96 -13.71 -0.11
C ALA A 179 11.97 -13.58 -1.24
N ALA A 180 12.78 -14.61 -1.45
CA ALA A 180 13.76 -14.66 -2.51
C ALA A 180 13.12 -14.81 -3.90
N ASP A 181 11.99 -15.49 -3.96
CA ASP A 181 11.20 -15.70 -5.18
C ASP A 181 9.70 -15.83 -4.87
N LEU A 182 8.89 -15.92 -5.93
CA LEU A 182 7.43 -15.99 -5.79
C LEU A 182 6.93 -17.32 -5.20
N ASN A 183 7.68 -18.42 -5.31
CA ASN A 183 7.28 -19.69 -4.70
C ASN A 183 7.47 -19.62 -3.18
N GLU A 184 8.62 -19.12 -2.74
CA GLU A 184 8.86 -18.90 -1.31
C GLU A 184 7.88 -17.87 -0.72
N LEU A 185 7.54 -16.82 -1.49
CA LEU A 185 6.53 -15.85 -1.10
C LEU A 185 5.16 -16.53 -0.88
N HIS A 186 4.74 -17.36 -1.84
CA HIS A 186 3.50 -18.14 -1.76
C HIS A 186 3.48 -19.03 -0.52
N ASP A 187 4.52 -19.85 -0.32
CA ASP A 187 4.60 -20.80 0.77
C ASP A 187 4.59 -20.11 2.14
N THR A 188 5.30 -18.99 2.27
CA THR A 188 5.34 -18.20 3.50
C THR A 188 3.97 -17.59 3.81
N VAL A 189 3.28 -17.05 2.81
CA VAL A 189 1.93 -16.50 2.97
C VAL A 189 0.95 -17.60 3.35
N GLU A 190 1.00 -18.75 2.69
CA GLU A 190 0.14 -19.91 3.00
C GLU A 190 0.35 -20.39 4.46
N ALA A 191 1.60 -20.42 4.92
CA ALA A 191 1.91 -20.77 6.29
C ALA A 191 1.33 -19.78 7.30
N LEU A 192 1.42 -18.47 7.03
CA LEU A 192 0.81 -17.43 7.86
C LEU A 192 -0.72 -17.51 7.88
N GLU A 193 -1.34 -17.80 6.74
CA GLU A 193 -2.79 -18.01 6.65
C GLU A 193 -3.25 -19.24 7.46
N LYS A 194 -2.52 -20.35 7.37
CA LYS A 194 -2.74 -21.55 8.21
C LYS A 194 -2.58 -21.24 9.70
N ALA A 195 -1.66 -20.34 10.04
CA ALA A 195 -1.50 -19.84 11.40
C ALA A 195 -2.58 -18.81 11.82
N GLY A 196 -3.55 -18.53 10.95
CA GLY A 196 -4.70 -17.66 11.19
C GLY A 196 -4.46 -16.17 10.96
N ASN A 197 -3.32 -15.78 10.38
CA ASN A 197 -3.06 -14.38 10.04
C ASN A 197 -3.49 -14.09 8.59
N LYS A 198 -4.45 -13.18 8.45
CA LYS A 198 -4.98 -12.70 7.16
C LYS A 198 -4.75 -11.19 6.95
N ASN A 199 -3.91 -10.59 7.77
CA ASN A 199 -3.60 -9.16 7.72
C ASN A 199 -2.19 -8.97 7.16
N LEU A 200 -2.04 -9.22 5.86
CA LEU A 200 -0.76 -9.35 5.19
C LEU A 200 -0.61 -8.37 4.03
N LEU A 201 0.64 -8.02 3.73
CA LEU A 201 1.11 -7.36 2.51
C LEU A 201 2.17 -8.24 1.85
N LEU A 202 2.41 -8.05 0.55
CA LEU A 202 3.43 -8.75 -0.21
C LEU A 202 4.50 -7.76 -0.66
N ASP A 203 5.74 -7.94 -0.27
CA ASP A 203 6.87 -7.22 -0.88
C ASP A 203 7.25 -7.92 -2.18
N VAL A 204 6.91 -7.30 -3.30
CA VAL A 204 7.21 -7.84 -4.64
C VAL A 204 8.51 -7.31 -5.21
N THR A 205 9.29 -6.59 -4.42
CA THR A 205 10.57 -6.01 -4.82
C THR A 205 11.59 -7.12 -5.03
N GLY A 206 12.08 -7.23 -6.25
CA GLY A 206 13.17 -8.15 -6.62
C GLY A 206 14.52 -7.43 -6.64
N ALA A 207 15.56 -8.15 -7.06
CA ALA A 207 16.91 -7.62 -7.17
C ALA A 207 17.08 -6.60 -8.32
N THR A 208 16.21 -6.63 -9.31
CA THR A 208 16.23 -5.75 -10.48
C THR A 208 14.86 -5.14 -10.77
N ILE A 209 14.85 -4.04 -11.53
CA ILE A 209 13.62 -3.39 -12.01
C ILE A 209 12.77 -4.38 -12.83
N LYS A 210 13.42 -5.16 -13.70
CA LYS A 210 12.76 -6.17 -14.53
C LYS A 210 12.08 -7.23 -13.69
N GLU A 211 12.77 -7.74 -12.69
CA GLU A 211 12.24 -8.74 -11.78
C GLU A 211 11.09 -8.19 -10.94
N THR A 212 11.26 -7.02 -10.35
CA THR A 212 10.21 -6.36 -9.57
C THR A 212 8.93 -6.17 -10.39
N PHE A 213 9.05 -5.67 -11.61
CA PHE A 213 7.89 -5.51 -12.49
C PHE A 213 7.29 -6.87 -12.86
N GLY A 214 8.12 -7.87 -13.18
CA GLY A 214 7.69 -9.24 -13.45
C GLY A 214 6.92 -9.86 -12.28
N ASN A 215 7.45 -9.74 -11.05
CA ASN A 215 6.81 -10.21 -9.84
C ASN A 215 5.44 -9.54 -9.62
N ALA A 216 5.38 -8.22 -9.73
CA ALA A 216 4.14 -7.46 -9.57
C ALA A 216 3.05 -7.87 -10.58
N VAL A 217 3.46 -8.11 -11.85
CA VAL A 217 2.56 -8.61 -12.89
C VAL A 217 2.06 -10.02 -12.58
N GLN A 218 2.98 -10.93 -12.19
CA GLN A 218 2.66 -12.33 -11.94
C GLN A 218 1.74 -12.47 -10.73
N VAL A 219 2.05 -11.80 -9.61
CA VAL A 219 1.21 -11.78 -8.39
C VAL A 219 -0.20 -11.31 -8.73
N ARG A 220 -0.35 -10.18 -9.45
CA ARG A 220 -1.67 -9.66 -9.82
C ARG A 220 -2.43 -10.60 -10.76
N ARG A 221 -1.75 -11.24 -11.70
CA ARG A 221 -2.36 -12.20 -12.63
C ARG A 221 -2.79 -13.47 -11.91
N ALA A 222 -1.93 -14.05 -11.08
CA ALA A 222 -2.28 -15.23 -10.29
C ALA A 222 -3.51 -14.97 -9.42
N ALA A 223 -3.55 -13.85 -8.72
CA ALA A 223 -4.70 -13.49 -7.89
C ALA A 223 -6.00 -13.31 -8.70
N LEU A 224 -5.97 -12.59 -9.84
CA LEU A 224 -7.18 -12.20 -10.56
C LEU A 224 -7.62 -13.16 -11.65
N LYS A 225 -6.68 -13.87 -12.30
CA LYS A 225 -7.00 -14.82 -13.38
C LYS A 225 -7.04 -16.27 -12.92
N ASP A 226 -6.09 -16.65 -12.09
CA ASP A 226 -5.96 -18.03 -11.64
C ASP A 226 -6.67 -18.25 -10.29
N ASN A 227 -7.26 -17.20 -9.71
CA ASN A 227 -7.92 -17.19 -8.40
C ASN A 227 -7.03 -17.69 -7.25
N ASP A 228 -5.73 -17.49 -7.37
CA ASP A 228 -4.80 -17.80 -6.31
C ASP A 228 -4.89 -16.72 -5.22
N ARG A 229 -5.60 -17.05 -4.16
CA ARG A 229 -5.88 -16.14 -3.05
C ARG A 229 -4.67 -15.85 -2.17
N THR A 230 -3.64 -16.68 -2.23
CA THR A 230 -2.39 -16.49 -1.52
C THR A 230 -1.68 -15.24 -2.04
N PHE A 231 -1.74 -15.01 -3.36
CA PHE A 231 -1.28 -13.77 -3.98
C PHE A 231 -2.30 -12.61 -3.93
N GLY A 232 -3.46 -12.83 -3.34
CA GLY A 232 -4.54 -11.84 -3.28
C GLY A 232 -4.36 -10.73 -2.24
N TYR A 233 -3.17 -10.48 -1.74
CA TYR A 233 -2.89 -9.38 -0.81
C TYR A 233 -2.34 -8.14 -1.53
N PRO A 234 -2.53 -6.93 -0.94
CA PRO A 234 -1.91 -5.72 -1.47
C PRO A 234 -0.38 -5.81 -1.45
N SER A 235 0.28 -5.15 -2.38
CA SER A 235 1.72 -5.23 -2.57
C SER A 235 2.46 -3.97 -2.13
N ILE A 236 3.71 -4.16 -1.67
CA ILE A 236 4.72 -3.12 -1.53
C ILE A 236 5.71 -3.24 -2.68
N VAL A 237 6.14 -2.08 -3.22
CA VAL A 237 7.23 -1.96 -4.17
C VAL A 237 8.23 -0.95 -3.62
N ASP A 238 9.46 -1.37 -3.40
CA ASP A 238 10.52 -0.52 -2.84
C ASP A 238 11.48 -0.03 -3.91
N LEU A 239 11.21 1.17 -4.42
CA LEU A 239 12.06 1.85 -5.39
C LEU A 239 13.31 2.45 -4.76
N SER A 240 13.34 2.63 -3.44
CA SER A 240 14.53 3.13 -2.76
C SER A 240 15.69 2.13 -2.80
N LYS A 241 15.38 0.83 -2.84
CA LYS A 241 16.38 -0.24 -3.04
C LYS A 241 16.87 -0.32 -4.49
N LEU A 242 15.97 -0.09 -5.45
CA LEU A 242 16.24 -0.28 -6.87
C LEU A 242 16.96 0.91 -7.52
N CYS A 243 16.66 2.12 -7.05
CA CYS A 243 17.10 3.35 -7.71
C CYS A 243 18.15 4.12 -6.91
N GLY A 244 18.30 3.85 -5.61
CA GLY A 244 19.25 4.59 -4.78
C GLY A 244 19.01 6.11 -4.85
N THR A 245 19.97 6.84 -5.42
CA THR A 245 19.92 8.30 -5.61
C THR A 245 19.42 8.74 -6.99
N GLU A 246 19.04 7.80 -7.85
CA GLU A 246 18.49 8.08 -9.18
C GLU A 246 17.03 8.48 -9.09
N TYR A 247 16.76 9.69 -8.58
CA TYR A 247 15.40 10.15 -8.22
C TYR A 247 14.45 10.25 -9.41
N HIS A 248 14.95 10.66 -10.59
CA HIS A 248 14.13 10.71 -11.80
C HIS A 248 13.70 9.31 -12.27
N LEU A 249 14.61 8.34 -12.17
CA LEU A 249 14.29 6.94 -12.46
C LEU A 249 13.26 6.41 -11.47
N ALA A 250 13.42 6.70 -10.18
CA ALA A 250 12.46 6.32 -9.15
C ALA A 250 11.06 6.90 -9.44
N THR A 251 10.98 8.18 -9.83
CA THR A 251 9.71 8.85 -10.17
C THR A 251 9.07 8.24 -11.42
N ALA A 252 9.87 7.94 -12.44
CA ALA A 252 9.38 7.28 -13.66
C ALA A 252 8.82 5.89 -13.36
N LEU A 253 9.53 5.09 -12.56
CA LEU A 253 9.06 3.77 -12.13
C LEU A 253 7.83 3.86 -11.21
N ALA A 254 7.81 4.83 -10.29
CA ALA A 254 6.64 5.08 -9.44
C ALA A 254 5.40 5.37 -10.28
N SER A 255 5.54 6.09 -11.40
CA SER A 255 4.43 6.32 -12.33
C SER A 255 3.90 5.00 -12.91
N VAL A 256 4.79 4.06 -13.28
CA VAL A 256 4.39 2.74 -13.79
C VAL A 256 3.61 1.95 -12.74
N PHE A 257 4.10 1.93 -11.47
CA PHE A 257 3.42 1.21 -10.39
C PHE A 257 2.16 1.93 -9.90
N THR A 258 2.06 3.24 -10.06
CA THR A 258 0.81 3.99 -9.83
C THR A 258 -0.24 3.61 -10.87
N LEU A 259 0.15 3.45 -12.13
CA LEU A 259 -0.74 3.01 -13.20
C LEU A 259 -1.26 1.59 -12.95
N LYS A 260 -0.42 0.72 -12.36
CA LYS A 260 -0.76 -0.67 -12.05
C LYS A 260 0.15 -1.25 -10.98
N TYR A 261 -0.36 -2.23 -10.27
CA TYR A 261 0.35 -3.21 -9.44
C TYR A 261 0.91 -2.71 -8.10
N GLY A 262 1.20 -1.44 -7.91
CA GLY A 262 1.68 -0.93 -6.63
C GLY A 262 0.55 -0.54 -5.70
N SER A 263 0.49 -1.11 -4.48
CA SER A 263 -0.42 -0.62 -3.43
C SER A 263 0.28 0.39 -2.52
N ILE A 264 1.50 0.09 -2.07
CA ILE A 264 2.40 1.06 -1.43
C ILE A 264 3.68 1.12 -2.26
N ILE A 265 4.12 2.32 -2.59
CA ILE A 265 5.33 2.57 -3.36
C ILE A 265 6.31 3.32 -2.46
N ILE A 266 7.43 2.68 -2.13
CA ILE A 266 8.47 3.27 -1.29
C ILE A 266 9.48 4.02 -2.18
N MET A 267 9.55 5.33 -1.97
CA MET A 267 10.43 6.25 -2.70
C MET A 267 11.72 6.52 -1.93
N PRO A 268 12.84 6.75 -2.62
CA PRO A 268 14.08 7.18 -1.97
C PRO A 268 13.95 8.59 -1.34
N ARG A 269 13.16 9.44 -1.95
CA ARG A 269 12.73 10.76 -1.44
C ARG A 269 11.43 11.18 -2.12
N MET A 270 10.79 12.22 -1.59
CA MET A 270 9.64 12.84 -2.21
C MET A 270 9.70 14.35 -1.96
N THR A 271 9.98 15.12 -2.99
CA THR A 271 9.81 16.56 -3.03
C THR A 271 8.56 16.93 -3.83
N TYR A 272 8.22 18.20 -3.85
CA TYR A 272 7.08 18.67 -4.65
C TYR A 272 7.21 18.34 -6.16
N ALA A 273 8.45 18.35 -6.67
CA ALA A 273 8.71 18.04 -8.08
C ALA A 273 8.39 16.58 -8.44
N GLU A 274 8.67 15.64 -7.54
CA GLU A 274 8.29 14.22 -7.72
C GLU A 274 6.80 14.00 -7.38
N ALA A 275 6.30 14.67 -6.35
CA ALA A 275 4.94 14.48 -5.85
C ALA A 275 3.87 14.96 -6.84
N LEU A 276 4.02 16.14 -7.42
CA LEU A 276 3.01 16.74 -8.29
C LEU A 276 2.59 15.83 -9.46
N PRO A 277 3.51 15.28 -10.29
CA PRO A 277 3.12 14.38 -11.36
C PRO A 277 2.55 13.05 -10.86
N LEU A 278 3.07 12.49 -9.76
CA LEU A 278 2.61 11.21 -9.22
C LEU A 278 1.20 11.30 -8.64
N TYR A 279 0.90 12.32 -7.85
CA TYR A 279 -0.44 12.53 -7.32
C TYR A 279 -1.43 12.95 -8.41
N GLY A 280 -0.99 13.76 -9.37
CA GLY A 280 -1.81 14.08 -10.55
C GLY A 280 -2.17 12.85 -11.37
N LEU A 281 -1.23 11.93 -11.57
CA LEU A 281 -1.46 10.64 -12.22
C LEU A 281 -2.41 9.78 -11.38
N ARG A 282 -2.19 9.70 -10.06
CA ARG A 282 -3.05 8.95 -9.12
C ARG A 282 -4.49 9.46 -9.18
N GLN A 283 -4.72 10.75 -9.09
CA GLN A 283 -6.06 11.33 -9.20
C GLN A 283 -6.75 10.94 -10.52
N ASN A 284 -6.00 10.93 -11.63
CA ASN A 284 -6.56 10.57 -12.94
C ASN A 284 -6.88 9.08 -13.05
N ILE A 285 -5.93 8.18 -12.69
CA ILE A 285 -6.07 6.74 -12.95
C ILE A 285 -7.15 6.07 -12.09
N TYR A 286 -7.44 6.62 -10.91
CA TYR A 286 -8.46 6.10 -9.99
C TYR A 286 -9.84 6.73 -10.18
N THR A 287 -10.03 7.56 -11.21
CA THR A 287 -11.35 7.99 -11.64
C THR A 287 -12.02 6.95 -12.54
N ASP A 288 -13.34 6.99 -12.65
CA ASP A 288 -14.08 6.12 -13.58
C ASP A 288 -13.65 6.45 -15.05
N PRO A 289 -13.18 5.47 -15.83
CA PRO A 289 -12.78 5.71 -17.21
C PRO A 289 -13.94 6.15 -18.13
N GLN A 290 -15.19 5.84 -17.75
CA GLN A 290 -16.39 6.23 -18.49
C GLN A 290 -17.03 7.52 -17.94
N LYS A 291 -16.65 7.90 -16.74
CA LYS A 291 -17.13 9.11 -16.04
C LYS A 291 -15.93 9.87 -15.53
N PRO A 292 -15.24 10.59 -16.39
CA PRO A 292 -14.07 11.37 -15.99
C PRO A 292 -14.40 12.29 -14.82
N MET A 293 -13.42 12.57 -14.01
CA MET A 293 -13.54 13.42 -12.84
C MET A 293 -14.22 14.74 -13.22
N LYS A 294 -15.36 15.00 -12.63
CA LYS A 294 -16.08 16.25 -12.78
C LYS A 294 -15.67 17.17 -11.64
N VAL A 295 -15.05 18.26 -12.00
CA VAL A 295 -14.73 19.35 -11.07
C VAL A 295 -15.62 20.52 -11.42
N ALA A 296 -16.24 21.16 -10.42
CA ALA A 296 -17.03 22.36 -10.65
C ALA A 296 -16.16 23.44 -11.32
N PRO A 297 -16.67 24.16 -12.32
CA PRO A 297 -15.91 25.25 -12.92
C PRO A 297 -15.48 26.26 -11.87
N GLY A 298 -14.20 26.64 -11.85
CA GLY A 298 -13.67 27.55 -10.86
C GLY A 298 -12.16 27.72 -10.98
N LEU A 299 -11.62 28.55 -10.11
CA LEU A 299 -10.19 28.73 -9.94
C LEU A 299 -9.75 27.84 -8.78
N TYR A 300 -8.78 26.99 -9.02
CA TYR A 300 -8.21 26.07 -8.03
C TYR A 300 -6.74 26.36 -7.86
N PRO A 301 -6.22 26.49 -6.62
CA PRO A 301 -4.80 26.61 -6.38
C PRO A 301 -4.09 25.31 -6.80
N VAL A 302 -3.01 25.44 -7.53
CA VAL A 302 -2.20 24.27 -7.94
C VAL A 302 -1.24 23.86 -6.84
N ASN A 303 -0.77 24.82 -6.05
CA ASN A 303 0.23 24.62 -5.00
C ASN A 303 -0.32 24.79 -3.59
N GLY A 304 -1.64 24.90 -3.44
CA GLY A 304 -2.28 25.05 -2.12
C GLY A 304 -1.92 26.33 -1.37
N ALA A 305 -1.37 27.31 -2.02
CA ALA A 305 -0.74 28.42 -1.37
C ALA A 305 -1.49 29.76 -1.57
N GLY A 306 -0.84 30.87 -1.33
CA GLY A 306 -1.40 32.19 -1.23
C GLY A 306 -1.80 32.83 -2.55
N PRO A 307 -2.15 34.12 -2.54
CA PRO A 307 -2.72 34.83 -3.69
C PRO A 307 -1.76 34.95 -4.91
N ASP A 308 -0.48 34.72 -4.69
CA ASP A 308 0.57 34.84 -5.72
C ASP A 308 0.93 33.49 -6.38
N ASP A 309 0.29 32.39 -5.93
CA ASP A 309 0.57 31.08 -6.51
C ASP A 309 -0.17 30.80 -7.80
N PRO A 310 0.42 29.98 -8.70
CA PRO A 310 -0.24 29.63 -9.95
C PRO A 310 -1.55 28.88 -9.69
N CYS A 311 -2.60 29.34 -10.35
CA CYS A 311 -3.92 28.73 -10.32
C CYS A 311 -4.19 27.98 -11.61
N ALA A 312 -4.89 26.87 -11.53
CA ALA A 312 -5.47 26.21 -12.70
C ALA A 312 -6.93 26.67 -12.87
N LEU A 313 -7.27 27.12 -14.08
CA LEU A 313 -8.65 27.26 -14.49
C LEU A 313 -9.14 25.88 -14.95
N THR A 314 -10.07 25.28 -14.22
CA THR A 314 -10.72 24.06 -14.66
C THR A 314 -11.99 24.40 -15.41
N VAL A 315 -12.09 23.91 -16.64
CA VAL A 315 -13.33 23.91 -17.42
C VAL A 315 -13.87 22.48 -17.45
N ASP A 316 -15.19 22.37 -17.41
CA ASP A 316 -15.85 21.07 -17.64
C ASP A 316 -15.65 20.69 -19.11
N PHE A 317 -14.84 19.66 -19.37
CA PHE A 317 -14.68 19.06 -20.68
C PHE A 317 -15.75 18.01 -21.01
N ALA A 318 -16.87 18.02 -20.31
CA ALA A 318 -18.02 17.22 -20.68
C ALA A 318 -18.64 17.79 -21.97
N LEU A 319 -18.04 17.44 -23.09
CA LEU A 319 -18.65 17.51 -24.41
C LEU A 319 -19.22 16.13 -24.75
#